data_059bc18f49ae0368e99ba192312d3cc3
#
_entry.id   059bc18f49ae0368e99ba192312d3cc3
#
_cell.length_a   1.000
_cell.length_b   1.000
_cell.length_c   1.000
_cell.angle_alpha   90.00
_cell.angle_beta   90.00
_cell.angle_gamma   90.00
#
_symmetry.space_group_name_H-M   'P 1'
#
loop_
_entity.id
_entity.type
_entity.pdbx_description
1 polymer ?
#
loop_
_entity_poly.entity_id
_entity_poly.type
_entity_poly.pdbx_seq_one_letter_code
_entity_poly.pdbx_strand_id
1 'polypeptide(L)'
;MTIEIERTTALRRVELEALLREATGPDHRYLVRLVDDWERGSSRYDGDGEALLLAREGGQVVGTIGLIIDAYAAAPLSGRLRRLYLLQRLRGRGLGRLMENRVVALATGRFEQLLVRANRPGPASFFEHLGFRPATAEPEATHVLVLPFAQVHRASRARGERC
;
A
#
# COMPACT_ATOMS: atom_id res chain seq x y z
N MET A 1 -3.52 -4.38 24.46
CA MET A 1 -3.32 -3.04 23.93
C MET A 1 -3.99 -2.89 22.59
N THR A 2 -4.66 -1.79 22.37
CA THR A 2 -5.41 -1.52 21.14
C THR A 2 -4.48 -0.93 20.08
N ILE A 3 -4.57 -1.47 18.88
CA ILE A 3 -3.85 -0.94 17.72
C ILE A 3 -4.83 -0.16 16.86
N GLU A 4 -4.48 1.08 16.55
CA GLU A 4 -5.28 1.96 15.69
C GLU A 4 -4.59 2.11 14.34
N ILE A 5 -5.37 2.06 13.26
CA ILE A 5 -4.89 2.31 11.90
C ILE A 5 -5.47 3.64 11.45
N GLU A 6 -4.60 4.56 11.06
CA GLU A 6 -4.99 5.90 10.63
C GLU A 6 -4.29 6.30 9.34
N ARG A 7 -4.96 7.14 8.55
CA ARG A 7 -4.32 7.82 7.43
C ARG A 7 -3.59 9.03 7.97
N THR A 8 -2.30 9.16 7.65
CA THR A 8 -1.53 10.33 8.05
C THR A 8 -1.42 11.35 6.94
N THR A 9 -1.49 12.63 7.31
CA THR A 9 -1.23 13.79 6.43
C THR A 9 0.00 14.56 6.88
N ALA A 10 0.60 14.17 8.01
CA ALA A 10 1.79 14.81 8.56
C ALA A 10 2.67 13.76 9.22
N LEU A 11 3.73 13.34 8.54
CA LEU A 11 4.68 12.35 9.02
C LEU A 11 5.93 13.03 9.57
N ARG A 12 6.33 12.66 10.77
CA ARG A 12 7.61 13.10 11.36
C ARG A 12 8.53 11.91 11.56
N ARG A 13 9.81 12.09 11.28
CA ARG A 13 10.83 11.03 11.40
C ARG A 13 10.79 10.34 12.77
N VAL A 14 10.63 11.12 13.83
CA VAL A 14 10.60 10.60 15.20
C VAL A 14 9.46 9.59 15.42
N GLU A 15 8.37 9.69 14.69
CA GLU A 15 7.26 8.76 14.81
C GLU A 15 7.60 7.35 14.30
N LEU A 16 8.54 7.24 13.36
CA LEU A 16 8.97 5.97 12.79
C LEU A 16 10.20 5.39 13.49
N GLU A 17 10.64 5.96 14.59
CA GLU A 17 11.88 5.56 15.26
C GLU A 17 11.94 4.07 15.57
N ALA A 18 10.86 3.48 16.07
CA ALA A 18 10.82 2.06 16.38
C ALA A 18 11.00 1.18 15.15
N LEU A 19 10.36 1.56 14.03
CA LEU A 19 10.49 0.85 12.76
C LEU A 19 11.91 0.99 12.20
N LEU A 20 12.45 2.19 12.19
CA LEU A 20 13.79 2.47 11.66
C LEU A 20 14.88 1.76 12.47
N ARG A 21 14.69 1.63 13.78
CA ARG A 21 15.62 0.94 14.66
C ARG A 21 15.63 -0.57 14.40
N GLU A 22 14.48 -1.17 14.14
CA GLU A 22 14.37 -2.59 13.83
C GLU A 22 14.82 -2.91 12.41
N ALA A 23 14.41 -2.11 11.43
CA ALA A 23 14.57 -2.36 10.00
C ALA A 23 15.90 -1.79 9.48
N THR A 24 17.03 -2.35 9.90
CA THR A 24 18.38 -1.84 9.62
C THR A 24 19.04 -2.43 8.37
N GLY A 25 18.48 -3.50 7.79
CA GLY A 25 19.09 -4.18 6.65
C GLY A 25 18.88 -3.45 5.32
N PRO A 26 19.67 -3.83 4.27
CA PRO A 26 19.53 -3.23 2.94
C PRO A 26 18.15 -3.45 2.33
N ASP A 27 17.45 -4.52 2.69
CA ASP A 27 16.11 -4.82 2.22
C ASP A 27 15.05 -3.86 2.77
N HIS A 28 15.37 -3.08 3.78
CA HIS A 28 14.43 -2.17 4.45
C HIS A 28 14.77 -0.69 4.28
N ARG A 29 15.62 -0.35 3.31
CA ARG A 29 15.95 1.05 2.98
C ARG A 29 14.73 1.86 2.58
N TYR A 30 13.66 1.20 2.17
CA TYR A 30 12.44 1.88 1.78
C TYR A 30 11.80 2.66 2.94
N LEU A 31 12.03 2.29 4.18
CA LEU A 31 11.52 3.06 5.34
C LEU A 31 12.28 4.37 5.52
N VAL A 32 13.58 4.37 5.33
CA VAL A 32 14.37 5.61 5.33
C VAL A 32 13.94 6.50 4.17
N ARG A 33 13.75 5.92 2.99
CA ARG A 33 13.27 6.66 1.82
C ARG A 33 11.88 7.26 2.04
N LEU A 34 11.01 6.54 2.73
CA LEU A 34 9.68 7.06 3.07
C LEU A 34 9.79 8.40 3.80
N VAL A 35 10.63 8.46 4.82
CA VAL A 35 10.82 9.68 5.60
C VAL A 35 11.54 10.75 4.80
N ASP A 36 12.60 10.39 4.09
CA ASP A 36 13.37 11.33 3.27
C ASP A 36 12.51 11.96 2.19
N ASP A 37 11.71 11.16 1.49
CA ASP A 37 10.80 11.66 0.44
C ASP A 37 9.72 12.58 1.02
N TRP A 38 9.23 12.25 2.21
CA TRP A 38 8.25 13.08 2.90
C TRP A 38 8.85 14.44 3.28
N GLU A 39 10.02 14.45 3.88
CA GLU A 39 10.70 15.67 4.32
C GLU A 39 11.07 16.57 3.12
N ARG A 40 11.47 15.97 1.99
CA ARG A 40 11.77 16.71 0.75
C ARG A 40 10.52 17.16 -0.01
N GLY A 41 9.36 16.63 0.33
CA GLY A 41 8.13 16.88 -0.41
C GLY A 41 8.01 16.15 -1.73
N SER A 42 8.90 15.18 -2.03
CA SER A 42 8.86 14.41 -3.28
C SER A 42 7.79 13.34 -3.30
N SER A 43 7.37 12.85 -2.14
CA SER A 43 6.22 11.96 -2.01
C SER A 43 5.61 12.09 -0.62
N ARG A 44 4.39 12.61 -0.54
CA ARG A 44 3.62 12.77 0.70
C ARG A 44 2.29 12.03 0.67
N TYR A 45 2.10 11.16 -0.31
CA TYR A 45 0.87 10.36 -0.42
C TYR A 45 -0.39 11.22 -0.41
N ASP A 46 -0.31 12.41 -1.00
CA ASP A 46 -1.36 13.43 -1.04
C ASP A 46 -2.00 13.62 -2.42
N GLY A 47 -1.59 12.83 -3.40
CA GLY A 47 -2.25 12.78 -4.69
C GLY A 47 -3.65 12.20 -4.60
N ASP A 48 -4.47 12.42 -5.63
CA ASP A 48 -5.83 11.90 -5.65
C ASP A 48 -5.84 10.36 -5.64
N GLY A 49 -6.47 9.80 -4.61
CA GLY A 49 -6.49 8.35 -4.39
C GLY A 49 -5.26 7.80 -3.64
N GLU A 50 -4.27 8.62 -3.35
CA GLU A 50 -3.10 8.20 -2.58
C GLU A 50 -3.34 8.28 -1.08
N ALA A 51 -2.65 7.45 -0.32
CA ALA A 51 -2.72 7.45 1.15
C ALA A 51 -1.50 6.77 1.77
N LEU A 52 -1.11 7.25 2.94
CA LEU A 52 -0.19 6.54 3.83
C LEU A 52 -0.95 6.19 5.09
N LEU A 53 -1.02 4.90 5.40
CA LEU A 53 -1.62 4.42 6.65
C LEU A 53 -0.54 4.05 7.65
N LEU A 54 -0.76 4.43 8.89
CA LEU A 54 0.08 4.09 10.02
C LEU A 54 -0.72 3.24 11.00
N ALA A 55 -0.11 2.16 11.49
CA ALA A 55 -0.63 1.43 12.65
C ALA A 55 0.06 1.96 13.90
N ARG A 56 -0.72 2.32 14.92
CA ARG A 56 -0.23 2.85 16.19
C ARG A 56 -0.65 1.95 17.34
N GLU A 57 0.27 1.78 18.26
CA GLU A 57 0.03 1.13 19.55
C GLU A 57 0.49 2.06 20.64
N GLY A 58 -0.42 2.56 21.47
CA GLY A 58 -0.08 3.51 22.52
C GLY A 58 0.60 4.79 22.01
N GLY A 59 0.17 5.29 20.84
CA GLY A 59 0.75 6.47 20.20
C GLY A 59 2.03 6.22 19.39
N GLN A 60 2.65 5.03 19.52
CA GLN A 60 3.85 4.66 18.77
C GLN A 60 3.48 4.02 17.44
N VAL A 61 4.13 4.41 16.35
CA VAL A 61 3.96 3.76 15.05
C VAL A 61 4.60 2.38 15.09
N VAL A 62 3.82 1.36 14.78
CA VAL A 62 4.23 -0.04 14.76
C VAL A 62 4.11 -0.68 13.38
N GLY A 63 3.55 0.03 12.42
CA GLY A 63 3.43 -0.44 11.05
C GLY A 63 3.09 0.68 10.07
N THR A 64 3.42 0.45 8.80
CA THR A 64 3.15 1.37 7.69
C THR A 64 2.67 0.60 6.48
N ILE A 65 1.84 1.22 5.66
CA ILE A 65 1.54 0.80 4.29
C ILE A 65 1.13 2.03 3.47
N GLY A 66 1.66 2.14 2.26
CA GLY A 66 1.39 3.25 1.37
C GLY A 66 0.68 2.82 0.10
N LEU A 67 -0.17 3.70 -0.42
CA LEU A 67 -0.83 3.58 -1.71
C LEU A 67 -0.50 4.81 -2.55
N ILE A 68 0.09 4.59 -3.72
CA ILE A 68 0.39 5.66 -4.67
C ILE A 68 -0.21 5.35 -6.04
N ILE A 69 -0.38 6.38 -6.85
CA ILE A 69 -0.67 6.23 -8.27
C ILE A 69 0.56 5.65 -8.95
N ASP A 70 0.39 4.57 -9.71
CA ASP A 70 1.48 3.98 -10.49
C ASP A 70 1.52 4.56 -11.90
N ALA A 71 2.30 5.62 -12.07
CA ALA A 71 2.43 6.31 -13.35
C ALA A 71 3.18 5.51 -14.41
N TYR A 72 3.87 4.45 -14.01
CA TYR A 72 4.68 3.62 -14.92
C TYR A 72 4.00 2.30 -15.29
N ALA A 73 2.82 2.03 -14.73
CA ALA A 73 2.06 0.83 -15.05
C ALA A 73 1.62 0.84 -16.52
N ALA A 74 1.65 -0.35 -17.15
CA ALA A 74 1.16 -0.51 -18.51
C ALA A 74 -0.36 -0.28 -18.59
N ALA A 75 -1.11 -0.75 -17.60
CA ALA A 75 -2.55 -0.51 -17.52
C ALA A 75 -2.83 0.82 -16.82
N PRO A 76 -3.75 1.65 -17.36
CA PRO A 76 -4.16 2.88 -16.70
C PRO A 76 -4.93 2.59 -15.40
N LEU A 77 -5.09 3.59 -14.55
CA LEU A 77 -5.79 3.50 -13.27
C LEU A 77 -5.22 2.40 -12.37
N SER A 78 -3.88 2.28 -12.36
CA SER A 78 -3.16 1.37 -11.49
C SER A 78 -2.66 2.09 -10.25
N GLY A 79 -2.91 1.51 -9.09
CA GLY A 79 -2.31 1.90 -7.83
C GLY A 79 -1.16 0.96 -7.47
N ARG A 80 -0.23 1.43 -6.65
CA ARG A 80 0.88 0.62 -6.16
C ARG A 80 0.90 0.64 -4.64
N LEU A 81 0.96 -0.54 -4.04
CA LEU A 81 1.23 -0.67 -2.61
C LEU A 81 2.72 -0.60 -2.37
N ARG A 82 3.13 0.23 -1.42
CA ARG A 82 4.53 0.46 -1.05
C ARG A 82 4.67 0.57 0.45
N ARG A 83 5.91 0.43 0.90
CA ARG A 83 6.29 0.75 2.28
C ARG A 83 5.53 -0.07 3.31
N LEU A 84 5.19 -1.31 2.98
CA LEU A 84 4.59 -2.22 3.96
C LEU A 84 5.67 -2.69 4.92
N TYR A 85 5.53 -2.31 6.17
CA TYR A 85 6.36 -2.81 7.25
C TYR A 85 5.53 -2.94 8.52
N LEU A 86 5.78 -3.97 9.28
CA LEU A 86 5.15 -4.21 10.56
C LEU A 86 6.24 -4.72 11.51
N LEU A 87 6.30 -4.18 12.73
CA LEU A 87 7.22 -4.66 13.75
C LEU A 87 7.13 -6.18 13.88
N GLN A 88 8.26 -6.85 13.94
CA GLN A 88 8.36 -8.30 13.92
C GLN A 88 7.49 -8.95 15.00
N ARG A 89 7.45 -8.39 16.20
CA ARG A 89 6.64 -8.91 17.31
C ARG A 89 5.13 -8.92 17.04
N LEU A 90 4.67 -8.14 16.07
CA LEU A 90 3.25 -8.03 15.73
C LEU A 90 2.86 -8.82 14.48
N ARG A 91 3.81 -9.48 13.84
CA ARG A 91 3.55 -10.30 12.65
C ARG A 91 2.84 -11.60 13.02
N GLY A 92 2.08 -12.16 12.07
CA GLY A 92 1.37 -13.41 12.27
C GLY A 92 0.10 -13.31 13.11
N ARG A 93 -0.40 -12.09 13.35
CA ARG A 93 -1.62 -11.82 14.15
C ARG A 93 -2.75 -11.18 13.34
N GLY A 94 -2.60 -11.13 12.02
CA GLY A 94 -3.61 -10.55 11.13
C GLY A 94 -3.57 -9.04 10.98
N LEU A 95 -2.62 -8.33 11.58
CA LEU A 95 -2.52 -6.88 11.47
C LEU A 95 -2.14 -6.44 10.04
N GLY A 96 -1.20 -7.14 9.41
CA GLY A 96 -0.83 -6.85 8.02
C GLY A 96 -2.02 -6.99 7.07
N ARG A 97 -2.83 -8.02 7.24
CA ARG A 97 -4.08 -8.22 6.49
C ARG A 97 -5.05 -7.07 6.73
N LEU A 98 -5.21 -6.66 7.99
CA LEU A 98 -6.11 -5.56 8.33
C LEU A 98 -5.66 -4.24 7.68
N MET A 99 -4.37 -3.96 7.68
CA MET A 99 -3.80 -2.77 7.03
C MET A 99 -4.02 -2.82 5.52
N GLU A 100 -3.74 -3.96 4.89
CA GLU A 100 -3.96 -4.15 3.46
C GLU A 100 -5.44 -4.00 3.10
N ASN A 101 -6.35 -4.59 3.87
CA ASN A 101 -7.79 -4.46 3.64
C ASN A 101 -8.24 -2.99 3.68
N ARG A 102 -7.67 -2.18 4.58
CA ARG A 102 -7.94 -0.74 4.65
C ARG A 102 -7.49 -0.01 3.40
N VAL A 103 -6.31 -0.35 2.87
CA VAL A 103 -5.79 0.23 1.63
C VAL A 103 -6.65 -0.20 0.43
N VAL A 104 -7.03 -1.46 0.34
CA VAL A 104 -7.90 -1.96 -0.72
C VAL A 104 -9.25 -1.22 -0.71
N ALA A 105 -9.80 -0.97 0.47
CA ALA A 105 -11.05 -0.20 0.60
C ALA A 105 -10.89 1.24 0.07
N LEU A 106 -9.76 1.88 0.34
CA LEU A 106 -9.46 3.22 -0.19
C LEU A 106 -9.24 3.20 -1.71
N ALA A 107 -8.64 2.15 -2.23
CA ALA A 107 -8.32 2.00 -3.66
C ALA A 107 -9.55 1.66 -4.50
N THR A 108 -10.52 0.97 -3.92
CA THR A 108 -11.74 0.54 -4.62
C THR A 108 -12.54 1.75 -5.10
N GLY A 109 -12.87 1.77 -6.39
CA GLY A 109 -13.53 2.92 -7.03
C GLY A 109 -12.57 3.98 -7.55
N ARG A 110 -11.28 3.89 -7.23
CA ARG A 110 -10.23 4.81 -7.71
C ARG A 110 -9.28 4.15 -8.70
N PHE A 111 -8.96 2.89 -8.48
CA PHE A 111 -8.04 2.11 -9.30
C PHE A 111 -8.72 0.85 -9.83
N GLU A 112 -8.30 0.40 -11.01
CA GLU A 112 -8.74 -0.88 -11.57
C GLU A 112 -7.92 -2.05 -11.06
N GLN A 113 -6.68 -1.78 -10.63
CA GLN A 113 -5.78 -2.80 -10.08
C GLN A 113 -4.78 -2.19 -9.11
N LEU A 114 -4.27 -3.03 -8.22
CA LEU A 114 -3.16 -2.72 -7.33
C LEU A 114 -1.96 -3.59 -7.68
N LEU A 115 -0.79 -2.97 -7.74
CA LEU A 115 0.46 -3.63 -8.05
C LEU A 115 1.35 -3.64 -6.81
N VAL A 116 2.14 -4.71 -6.67
CA VAL A 116 3.18 -4.82 -5.64
C VAL A 116 4.44 -5.40 -6.25
N ARG A 117 5.58 -5.06 -5.65
CA ARG A 117 6.85 -5.72 -5.91
C ARG A 117 7.26 -6.47 -4.65
N ALA A 118 7.18 -7.79 -4.70
CA ALA A 118 7.49 -8.69 -3.59
C ALA A 118 8.53 -9.72 -4.07
N ASN A 119 9.81 -9.35 -3.96
CA ASN A 119 10.92 -10.14 -4.51
C ASN A 119 11.44 -11.21 -3.53
N ARG A 120 10.89 -11.28 -2.31
CA ARG A 120 11.27 -12.26 -1.31
C ARG A 120 10.11 -13.21 -1.03
N PRO A 121 10.38 -14.48 -0.63
CA PRO A 121 9.32 -15.47 -0.40
C PRO A 121 8.28 -15.07 0.65
N GLY A 122 8.69 -14.43 1.74
CA GLY A 122 7.77 -14.01 2.80
C GLY A 122 6.72 -13.00 2.32
N PRO A 123 7.13 -11.84 1.79
CA PRO A 123 6.20 -10.87 1.20
C PRO A 123 5.39 -11.43 0.04
N ALA A 124 5.99 -12.24 -0.85
CA ALA A 124 5.27 -12.86 -1.95
C ALA A 124 4.13 -13.75 -1.45
N SER A 125 4.42 -14.63 -0.49
CA SER A 125 3.42 -15.50 0.12
C SER A 125 2.30 -14.71 0.81
N PHE A 126 2.65 -13.63 1.51
CA PHE A 126 1.67 -12.75 2.16
C PHE A 126 0.66 -12.19 1.15
N PHE A 127 1.14 -11.60 0.05
CA PHE A 127 0.27 -11.02 -0.96
C PHE A 127 -0.54 -12.10 -1.72
N GLU A 128 0.05 -13.26 -1.99
CA GLU A 128 -0.66 -14.37 -2.62
C GLU A 128 -1.82 -14.86 -1.75
N HIS A 129 -1.65 -14.95 -0.44
CA HIS A 129 -2.72 -15.29 0.50
C HIS A 129 -3.84 -14.24 0.54
N LEU A 130 -3.55 -13.00 0.17
CA LEU A 130 -4.53 -11.92 0.08
C LEU A 130 -5.23 -11.85 -1.29
N GLY A 131 -4.94 -12.79 -2.19
CA GLY A 131 -5.57 -12.87 -3.48
C GLY A 131 -4.80 -12.23 -4.63
N PHE A 132 -3.61 -11.70 -4.38
CA PHE A 132 -2.74 -11.19 -5.44
C PHE A 132 -2.24 -12.36 -6.29
N ARG A 133 -2.13 -12.13 -7.58
CA ARG A 133 -1.65 -13.12 -8.56
C ARG A 133 -0.39 -12.60 -9.24
N PRO A 134 0.43 -13.50 -9.85
CA PRO A 134 1.60 -13.06 -10.62
C PRO A 134 1.21 -12.02 -11.68
N ALA A 135 1.98 -10.93 -11.75
CA ALA A 135 1.79 -9.86 -12.74
C ALA A 135 2.57 -10.22 -14.01
N THR A 136 1.88 -10.63 -15.06
CA THR A 136 2.49 -11.01 -16.33
C THR A 136 2.56 -9.88 -17.34
N ALA A 137 1.71 -8.85 -17.18
CA ALA A 137 1.60 -7.71 -18.09
C ALA A 137 2.23 -6.43 -17.56
N GLU A 138 2.83 -6.47 -16.37
CA GLU A 138 3.40 -5.30 -15.68
C GLU A 138 4.86 -5.56 -15.32
N PRO A 139 5.83 -5.07 -16.13
CA PRO A 139 7.24 -5.42 -15.95
C PRO A 139 7.84 -4.90 -14.64
N GLU A 140 7.26 -3.85 -14.06
CA GLU A 140 7.74 -3.26 -12.80
C GLU A 140 7.05 -3.80 -11.55
N ALA A 141 6.23 -4.84 -11.69
CA ALA A 141 5.52 -5.48 -10.58
C ALA A 141 5.73 -6.99 -10.59
N THR A 142 5.63 -7.61 -9.42
CA THR A 142 5.64 -9.08 -9.29
C THR A 142 4.23 -9.64 -9.16
N HIS A 143 3.31 -8.90 -8.54
CA HIS A 143 1.95 -9.34 -8.26
C HIS A 143 0.94 -8.25 -8.53
N VAL A 144 -0.29 -8.66 -8.83
CA VAL A 144 -1.42 -7.77 -9.14
C VAL A 144 -2.68 -8.26 -8.44
N LEU A 145 -3.47 -7.31 -7.93
CA LEU A 145 -4.83 -7.54 -7.45
C LEU A 145 -5.78 -6.72 -8.32
N VAL A 146 -6.67 -7.40 -9.03
CA VAL A 146 -7.71 -6.73 -9.83
C VAL A 146 -8.85 -6.30 -8.90
N LEU A 147 -9.24 -5.03 -9.00
CA LEU A 147 -10.31 -4.44 -8.19
C LEU A 147 -11.63 -4.41 -8.97
N PRO A 148 -12.79 -4.36 -8.28
CA PRO A 148 -14.10 -4.37 -8.93
C PRO A 148 -14.47 -3.09 -9.70
N PHE A 149 -13.59 -2.10 -9.70
CA PHE A 149 -13.81 -0.77 -10.33
C PHE A 149 -14.25 -0.86 -11.79
N ALA A 150 -13.58 -1.70 -12.61
CA ALA A 150 -13.86 -1.84 -14.03
C ALA A 150 -15.29 -2.29 -14.32
N GLN A 151 -15.88 -3.13 -13.47
CA GLN A 151 -17.26 -3.63 -13.65
C GLN A 151 -18.30 -2.53 -13.42
N VAL A 152 -18.10 -1.68 -12.43
CA VAL A 152 -19.01 -0.59 -12.11
C VAL A 152 -19.06 0.44 -13.24
N HIS A 153 -17.89 0.82 -13.77
CA HIS A 153 -17.81 1.82 -14.85
C HIS A 153 -18.30 1.30 -16.20
N ARG A 154 -18.09 0.01 -16.51
CA ARG A 154 -18.65 -0.60 -17.73
C ARG A 154 -20.17 -0.62 -17.69
N ALA A 155 -20.77 -0.95 -16.57
CA ALA A 155 -22.22 -0.92 -16.40
C ALA A 155 -22.81 0.49 -16.56
N SER A 156 -22.10 1.51 -16.08
CA SER A 156 -22.51 2.91 -16.22
C SER A 156 -22.44 3.40 -17.66
N ARG A 157 -21.38 3.04 -18.40
CA ARG A 157 -21.26 3.38 -19.83
C ARG A 157 -22.35 2.72 -20.67
N ALA A 158 -22.61 1.43 -20.45
CA ALA A 158 -23.65 0.71 -21.17
C ALA A 158 -25.06 1.28 -20.96
N ARG A 159 -25.32 1.95 -19.83
CA ARG A 159 -26.60 2.65 -19.57
C ARG A 159 -26.68 4.02 -20.21
N GLY A 160 -25.54 4.69 -20.44
CA GLY A 160 -25.47 5.98 -21.09
C GLY A 160 -25.64 5.94 -22.62
N GLU A 161 -25.39 4.80 -23.24
CA GLU A 161 -25.48 4.62 -24.68
C GLU A 161 -26.91 4.21 -25.14
N ARG A 162 -27.87 4.11 -24.23
CA ARG A 162 -29.27 3.77 -24.50
C ARG A 162 -30.23 4.96 -24.38
N CYS A 163 -29.76 6.15 -24.76
CA CYS A 163 -30.63 7.31 -24.94
C CYS A 163 -30.65 7.71 -26.38
#